data_9b4dd7897c0300a20076083661ddccd5
#
_entry.id   9b4dd7897c0300a20076083661ddccd5
#
_cell.length_a   1.000
_cell.length_b   1.000
_cell.length_c   1.000
_cell.angle_alpha   90.00
_cell.angle_beta   90.00
_cell.angle_gamma   90.00
#
_symmetry.space_group_name_H-M   'P 1'
#
loop_
_entity.id
_entity.type
_entity.pdbx_description
1 polymer ?
#
loop_
_entity_poly.entity_id
_entity_poly.type
_entity_poly.pdbx_seq_one_letter_code
_entity_poly.pdbx_strand_id
1 'polypeptide(L)'
;MKKILMLMLGMFLYLFISTGYAQDMSPEAGKLYNAGNKLLKEGNYNGAIENYNNALAIEKDYRMFYQRGVAQKKTRNLEDAKYSFEECLNLNKYFYGGYNALGGVYFQMGDYTEAINNFEKVLELTDKANIEKKVKKNLSLAYAKLGNQSLTNGNATKGIDYLTKAVAYNNYDAAYLSLAKVYSEIGEWDKSISASYDALQYRSKISKGGPYFYMGVSYKGKGENDKAIEMFNKAKGDATYKKTAEYELSLLN
;
A
#
# COMPACT_ATOMS: atom_id res chain seq x y z
N MET A 1 -78.09 20.32 16.46
CA MET A 1 -77.14 19.73 15.48
C MET A 1 -75.96 20.68 15.36
N LYS A 2 -74.91 20.45 16.15
CA LYS A 2 -73.72 21.28 16.16
C LYS A 2 -72.65 20.61 15.30
N LYS A 3 -72.26 21.26 14.20
CA LYS A 3 -71.12 20.83 13.37
C LYS A 3 -69.82 21.22 14.07
N ILE A 4 -69.07 20.25 14.51
CA ILE A 4 -67.71 20.41 15.01
C ILE A 4 -66.79 20.52 13.80
N LEU A 5 -66.23 21.70 13.63
CA LEU A 5 -65.21 21.99 12.62
C LEU A 5 -63.86 21.54 13.19
N MET A 6 -63.34 20.42 12.73
CA MET A 6 -62.04 19.89 13.16
C MET A 6 -60.97 20.52 12.27
N LEU A 7 -60.25 21.49 12.81
CA LEU A 7 -59.04 22.06 12.19
C LEU A 7 -57.93 21.01 12.24
N MET A 8 -57.66 20.36 11.09
CA MET A 8 -56.47 19.61 10.91
C MET A 8 -55.28 20.56 10.69
N LEU A 9 -54.53 20.78 11.74
CA LEU A 9 -53.25 21.46 11.67
C LEU A 9 -52.23 20.46 11.02
N GLY A 10 -52.07 20.58 9.72
CA GLY A 10 -51.09 19.83 8.98
C GLY A 10 -49.67 20.24 9.35
N MET A 11 -49.07 19.49 10.24
CA MET A 11 -47.67 19.61 10.57
C MET A 11 -46.87 19.09 9.35
N PHE A 12 -46.48 20.01 8.45
CA PHE A 12 -45.50 19.72 7.43
C PHE A 12 -44.15 19.44 8.09
N LEU A 13 -43.92 18.14 8.35
CA LEU A 13 -42.60 17.65 8.72
C LEU A 13 -41.76 17.74 7.44
N TYR A 14 -41.03 18.83 7.26
CA TYR A 14 -39.96 18.88 6.25
C TYR A 14 -38.88 17.89 6.68
N LEU A 15 -39.00 16.65 6.21
CA LEU A 15 -37.89 15.73 6.12
C LEU A 15 -36.86 16.37 5.18
N PHE A 16 -35.88 17.05 5.75
CA PHE A 16 -34.64 17.31 5.04
C PHE A 16 -33.98 15.96 4.76
N ILE A 17 -34.41 15.32 3.68
CA ILE A 17 -33.60 14.33 3.02
C ILE A 17 -32.44 15.15 2.46
N SER A 18 -31.32 15.19 3.18
CA SER A 18 -30.07 15.67 2.64
C SER A 18 -29.64 14.64 1.59
N THR A 19 -30.24 14.72 0.40
CA THR A 19 -29.63 14.16 -0.79
C THR A 19 -28.28 14.85 -0.89
N GLY A 20 -27.23 14.09 -0.68
CA GLY A 20 -25.85 14.61 -0.76
C GLY A 20 -25.53 15.02 -2.20
N TYR A 21 -26.12 16.13 -2.62
CA TYR A 21 -25.63 16.84 -3.79
C TYR A 21 -24.21 17.30 -3.43
N ALA A 22 -23.23 16.90 -4.22
CA ALA A 22 -21.92 17.51 -4.18
C ALA A 22 -22.17 19.03 -4.30
N GLN A 23 -21.96 19.76 -3.22
CA GLN A 23 -22.12 21.20 -3.20
C GLN A 23 -21.17 21.75 -4.27
N ASP A 24 -21.70 22.42 -5.29
CA ASP A 24 -20.85 23.06 -6.29
C ASP A 24 -20.04 24.16 -5.60
N MET A 25 -18.75 24.18 -5.87
CA MET A 25 -17.86 25.20 -5.34
C MET A 25 -18.36 26.60 -5.73
N SER A 26 -18.23 27.56 -4.81
CA SER A 26 -18.46 28.95 -5.16
C SER A 26 -17.59 29.37 -6.34
N PRO A 27 -18.04 30.26 -7.23
CA PRO A 27 -17.29 30.63 -8.43
C PRO A 27 -15.88 31.11 -8.14
N GLU A 28 -15.70 31.86 -7.04
CA GLU A 28 -14.41 32.38 -6.62
C GLU A 28 -13.46 31.27 -6.13
N ALA A 29 -13.91 30.39 -5.23
CA ALA A 29 -13.14 29.25 -4.78
C ALA A 29 -12.83 28.28 -5.93
N GLY A 30 -13.80 28.05 -6.81
CA GLY A 30 -13.62 27.21 -8.00
C GLY A 30 -12.58 27.75 -8.98
N LYS A 31 -12.50 29.08 -9.15
CA LYS A 31 -11.46 29.72 -9.98
C LYS A 31 -10.05 29.45 -9.42
N LEU A 32 -9.88 29.64 -8.12
CA LEU A 32 -8.60 29.37 -7.44
C LEU A 32 -8.24 27.87 -7.46
N TYR A 33 -9.22 27.00 -7.19
CA TYR A 33 -9.03 25.55 -7.31
C TYR A 33 -8.56 25.14 -8.71
N ASN A 34 -9.18 25.67 -9.75
CA ASN A 34 -8.80 25.37 -11.14
C ASN A 34 -7.41 25.94 -11.50
N ALA A 35 -7.05 27.12 -10.98
CA ALA A 35 -5.71 27.68 -11.11
C ALA A 35 -4.67 26.78 -10.43
N GLY A 36 -4.95 26.30 -9.22
CA GLY A 36 -4.12 25.32 -8.52
C GLY A 36 -3.95 24.03 -9.31
N ASN A 37 -5.02 23.49 -9.88
CA ASN A 37 -4.98 22.29 -10.72
C ASN A 37 -4.11 22.48 -11.98
N LYS A 38 -4.14 23.65 -12.59
CA LYS A 38 -3.28 23.99 -13.72
C LYS A 38 -1.81 23.97 -13.31
N LEU A 39 -1.47 24.68 -12.23
CA LEU A 39 -0.10 24.74 -11.70
C LEU A 39 0.42 23.35 -11.27
N LEU A 40 -0.45 22.52 -10.68
CA LEU A 40 -0.12 21.14 -10.32
C LEU A 40 0.28 20.31 -11.56
N LYS A 41 -0.46 20.44 -12.66
CA LYS A 41 -0.15 19.76 -13.93
C LYS A 41 1.16 20.27 -14.55
N GLU A 42 1.46 21.54 -14.38
CA GLU A 42 2.71 22.17 -14.85
C GLU A 42 3.92 21.85 -13.96
N GLY A 43 3.69 21.16 -12.82
CA GLY A 43 4.74 20.82 -11.85
C GLY A 43 5.11 21.95 -10.89
N ASN A 44 4.39 23.09 -10.95
CA ASN A 44 4.55 24.19 -9.98
C ASN A 44 3.75 23.85 -8.70
N TYR A 45 4.30 22.96 -7.89
CA TYR A 45 3.60 22.45 -6.70
C TYR A 45 3.39 23.52 -5.64
N ASN A 46 4.36 24.43 -5.43
CA ASN A 46 4.22 25.49 -4.42
C ASN A 46 3.13 26.50 -4.83
N GLY A 47 3.09 26.92 -6.09
CA GLY A 47 2.02 27.77 -6.58
C GLY A 47 0.64 27.10 -6.54
N ALA A 48 0.60 25.76 -6.76
CA ALA A 48 -0.63 24.99 -6.59
C ALA A 48 -1.11 25.00 -5.13
N ILE A 49 -0.21 24.75 -4.16
CA ILE A 49 -0.52 24.78 -2.73
C ILE A 49 -1.07 26.14 -2.30
N GLU A 50 -0.45 27.23 -2.77
CA GLU A 50 -0.91 28.59 -2.47
C GLU A 50 -2.34 28.83 -2.98
N ASN A 51 -2.62 28.45 -4.22
CA ASN A 51 -3.96 28.59 -4.80
C ASN A 51 -5.00 27.74 -4.07
N TYR A 52 -4.66 26.50 -3.65
CA TYR A 52 -5.56 25.69 -2.84
C TYR A 52 -5.77 26.27 -1.44
N ASN A 53 -4.75 26.87 -0.82
CA ASN A 53 -4.90 27.55 0.47
C ASN A 53 -5.86 28.75 0.35
N ASN A 54 -5.72 29.56 -0.71
CA ASN A 54 -6.61 30.68 -0.97
C ASN A 54 -8.05 30.21 -1.25
N ALA A 55 -8.23 29.12 -2.00
CA ALA A 55 -9.56 28.50 -2.21
C ALA A 55 -10.18 28.01 -0.90
N LEU A 56 -9.39 27.32 -0.06
CA LEU A 56 -9.82 26.81 1.24
C LEU A 56 -10.11 27.89 2.30
N ALA A 57 -9.56 29.09 2.12
CA ALA A 57 -9.89 30.26 2.93
C ALA A 57 -11.30 30.81 2.64
N ILE A 58 -11.80 30.60 1.42
CA ILE A 58 -13.15 30.98 1.00
C ILE A 58 -14.17 29.91 1.39
N GLU A 59 -13.85 28.65 1.09
CA GLU A 59 -14.77 27.53 1.23
C GLU A 59 -13.99 26.23 1.52
N LYS A 60 -14.50 25.39 2.40
CA LYS A 60 -13.92 24.08 2.70
C LYS A 60 -14.55 23.00 1.82
N ASP A 61 -13.76 22.42 0.92
CA ASP A 61 -14.18 21.31 0.06
C ASP A 61 -13.13 20.19 0.09
N TYR A 62 -13.59 18.93 0.20
CA TYR A 62 -12.70 17.77 0.26
C TYR A 62 -11.79 17.64 -0.96
N ARG A 63 -12.24 18.10 -2.14
CA ARG A 63 -11.47 18.05 -3.40
C ARG A 63 -10.26 18.98 -3.34
N MET A 64 -10.41 20.14 -2.71
CA MET A 64 -9.33 21.11 -2.52
C MET A 64 -8.26 20.57 -1.56
N PHE A 65 -8.69 20.03 -0.42
CA PHE A 65 -7.80 19.37 0.52
C PHE A 65 -7.05 18.19 -0.13
N TYR A 66 -7.75 17.37 -0.91
CA TYR A 66 -7.14 16.26 -1.63
C TYR A 66 -6.04 16.73 -2.58
N GLN A 67 -6.32 17.72 -3.44
CA GLN A 67 -5.33 18.22 -4.41
C GLN A 67 -4.17 18.95 -3.72
N ARG A 68 -4.44 19.66 -2.62
CA ARG A 68 -3.37 20.26 -1.80
C ARG A 68 -2.45 19.16 -1.24
N GLY A 69 -3.01 18.11 -0.67
CA GLY A 69 -2.24 16.96 -0.18
C GLY A 69 -1.42 16.28 -1.27
N VAL A 70 -1.97 16.18 -2.49
CA VAL A 70 -1.22 15.65 -3.66
C VAL A 70 -0.02 16.53 -3.97
N ALA A 71 -0.18 17.87 -3.99
CA ALA A 71 0.90 18.81 -4.24
C ALA A 71 1.98 18.75 -3.13
N GLN A 72 1.56 18.72 -1.86
CA GLN A 72 2.46 18.60 -0.70
C GLN A 72 3.25 17.30 -0.71
N LYS A 73 2.62 16.19 -1.08
CA LYS A 73 3.32 14.92 -1.27
C LYS A 73 4.38 14.98 -2.36
N LYS A 74 4.14 15.73 -3.44
CA LYS A 74 5.12 15.93 -4.53
C LYS A 74 6.34 16.74 -4.08
N THR A 75 6.17 17.66 -3.15
CA THR A 75 7.26 18.42 -2.51
C THR A 75 7.91 17.67 -1.34
N ARG A 76 7.50 16.43 -1.06
CA ARG A 76 7.91 15.60 0.08
C ARG A 76 7.53 16.17 1.46
N ASN A 77 6.62 17.11 1.51
CA ASN A 77 6.01 17.61 2.76
C ASN A 77 4.99 16.60 3.27
N LEU A 78 5.46 15.48 3.82
CA LEU A 78 4.61 14.33 4.13
C LEU A 78 3.65 14.60 5.29
N GLU A 79 4.06 15.34 6.31
CA GLU A 79 3.17 15.70 7.43
C GLU A 79 2.02 16.60 6.98
N ASP A 80 2.32 17.64 6.19
CA ASP A 80 1.27 18.51 5.66
C ASP A 80 0.35 17.77 4.70
N ALA A 81 0.90 16.85 3.88
CA ALA A 81 0.10 16.01 2.99
C ALA A 81 -0.83 15.08 3.79
N LYS A 82 -0.35 14.48 4.88
CA LYS A 82 -1.15 13.69 5.81
C LYS A 82 -2.32 14.51 6.32
N TYR A 83 -2.03 15.67 6.93
CA TYR A 83 -3.07 16.57 7.43
C TYR A 83 -4.10 16.91 6.35
N SER A 84 -3.65 17.24 5.14
CA SER A 84 -4.57 17.58 4.04
C SER A 84 -5.46 16.41 3.63
N PHE A 85 -4.94 15.18 3.61
CA PHE A 85 -5.76 14.00 3.30
C PHE A 85 -6.71 13.63 4.45
N GLU A 86 -6.32 13.83 5.70
CA GLU A 86 -7.19 13.66 6.87
C GLU A 86 -8.35 14.64 6.81
N GLU A 87 -8.11 15.93 6.54
CA GLU A 87 -9.16 16.93 6.36
C GLU A 87 -10.08 16.61 5.15
N CYS A 88 -9.51 16.10 4.08
CA CYS A 88 -10.29 15.59 2.95
C CYS A 88 -11.27 14.50 3.38
N LEU A 89 -10.81 13.54 4.18
CA LEU A 89 -11.60 12.41 4.66
C LEU A 89 -12.59 12.81 5.76
N ASN A 90 -12.29 13.80 6.57
CA ASN A 90 -13.23 14.39 7.53
C ASN A 90 -14.45 14.97 6.82
N LEU A 91 -14.26 15.61 5.65
CA LEU A 91 -15.34 16.15 4.84
C LEU A 91 -16.04 15.09 3.97
N ASN A 92 -15.33 14.08 3.52
CA ASN A 92 -15.90 12.99 2.72
C ASN A 92 -15.27 11.64 3.08
N LYS A 93 -15.83 10.98 4.08
CA LYS A 93 -15.38 9.67 4.59
C LYS A 93 -15.53 8.50 3.60
N TYR A 94 -16.24 8.70 2.49
CA TYR A 94 -16.41 7.68 1.46
C TYR A 94 -15.50 7.88 0.24
N PHE A 95 -14.64 8.88 0.27
CA PHE A 95 -13.73 9.15 -0.83
C PHE A 95 -12.52 8.22 -0.80
N TYR A 96 -12.62 7.07 -1.47
CA TYR A 96 -11.54 6.08 -1.53
C TYR A 96 -10.21 6.64 -2.05
N GLY A 97 -10.22 7.71 -2.89
CA GLY A 97 -9.01 8.40 -3.35
C GLY A 97 -8.20 9.01 -2.21
N GLY A 98 -8.88 9.57 -1.20
CA GLY A 98 -8.26 10.09 0.01
C GLY A 98 -7.53 9.01 0.81
N TYR A 99 -8.19 7.88 1.07
CA TYR A 99 -7.56 6.74 1.75
C TYR A 99 -6.36 6.19 0.98
N ASN A 100 -6.47 6.04 -0.35
CA ASN A 100 -5.34 5.59 -1.16
C ASN A 100 -4.16 6.56 -1.10
N ALA A 101 -4.42 7.86 -1.08
CA ALA A 101 -3.39 8.88 -0.99
C ALA A 101 -2.73 8.92 0.40
N LEU A 102 -3.54 8.84 1.47
CA LEU A 102 -3.11 8.80 2.86
C LEU A 102 -2.30 7.53 3.15
N GLY A 103 -2.75 6.36 2.70
CA GLY A 103 -1.98 5.12 2.78
C GLY A 103 -0.63 5.22 2.08
N GLY A 104 -0.58 5.90 0.92
CA GLY A 104 0.67 6.18 0.23
C GLY A 104 1.59 7.16 0.96
N VAL A 105 1.06 8.08 1.76
CA VAL A 105 1.84 8.97 2.65
C VAL A 105 2.43 8.17 3.80
N TYR A 106 1.61 7.42 4.54
CA TYR A 106 2.08 6.56 5.63
C TYR A 106 3.14 5.56 5.17
N PHE A 107 2.95 4.98 3.98
CA PHE A 107 3.98 4.11 3.39
C PHE A 107 5.33 4.82 3.20
N GLN A 108 5.32 6.08 2.73
CA GLN A 108 6.54 6.88 2.56
C GLN A 108 7.17 7.31 3.88
N MET A 109 6.37 7.49 4.93
CA MET A 109 6.82 7.77 6.30
C MET A 109 7.39 6.52 6.99
N GLY A 110 7.16 5.32 6.43
CA GLY A 110 7.58 4.05 7.02
C GLY A 110 6.57 3.47 8.01
N ASP A 111 5.43 4.12 8.20
CA ASP A 111 4.32 3.59 9.00
C ASP A 111 3.49 2.63 8.14
N TYR A 112 3.99 1.40 8.02
CA TYR A 112 3.36 0.40 7.18
C TYR A 112 2.05 -0.11 7.75
N THR A 113 1.84 -0.01 9.07
CA THR A 113 0.58 -0.39 9.72
C THR A 113 -0.54 0.55 9.29
N GLU A 114 -0.34 1.85 9.42
CA GLU A 114 -1.34 2.83 8.98
C GLU A 114 -1.50 2.84 7.46
N ALA A 115 -0.43 2.57 6.70
CA ALA A 115 -0.54 2.39 5.25
C ALA A 115 -1.49 1.24 4.89
N ILE A 116 -1.37 0.09 5.56
CA ILE A 116 -2.23 -1.08 5.37
C ILE A 116 -3.67 -0.74 5.71
N ASN A 117 -3.94 -0.17 6.90
CA ASN A 117 -5.28 0.21 7.34
C ASN A 117 -6.00 1.09 6.29
N ASN A 118 -5.29 2.08 5.76
CA ASN A 118 -5.84 2.98 4.76
C ASN A 118 -6.05 2.29 3.39
N PHE A 119 -5.15 1.41 2.96
CA PHE A 119 -5.33 0.66 1.71
C PHE A 119 -6.46 -0.36 1.81
N GLU A 120 -6.64 -1.03 2.94
CA GLU A 120 -7.78 -1.93 3.19
C GLU A 120 -9.09 -1.17 3.12
N LYS A 121 -9.13 0.05 3.67
CA LYS A 121 -10.31 0.91 3.56
C LYS A 121 -10.69 1.26 2.11
N VAL A 122 -9.72 1.36 1.20
CA VAL A 122 -10.02 1.52 -0.23
C VAL A 122 -10.77 0.31 -0.77
N LEU A 123 -10.37 -0.92 -0.41
CA LEU A 123 -11.02 -2.15 -0.88
C LEU A 123 -12.46 -2.28 -0.38
N GLU A 124 -12.77 -1.72 0.81
CA GLU A 124 -14.14 -1.67 1.33
C GLU A 124 -15.03 -0.66 0.57
N LEU A 125 -14.44 0.40 0.02
CA LEU A 125 -15.16 1.54 -0.56
C LEU A 125 -15.31 1.48 -2.09
N THR A 126 -14.67 0.53 -2.76
CA THR A 126 -14.76 0.42 -4.22
C THR A 126 -14.65 -1.03 -4.69
N ASP A 127 -15.44 -1.36 -5.70
CA ASP A 127 -15.44 -2.63 -6.45
C ASP A 127 -14.78 -2.50 -7.84
N LYS A 128 -14.18 -1.34 -8.12
CA LYS A 128 -13.52 -1.10 -9.41
C LYS A 128 -12.26 -1.95 -9.55
N ALA A 129 -12.29 -2.98 -10.37
CA ALA A 129 -11.21 -3.97 -10.55
C ALA A 129 -9.82 -3.35 -10.81
N ASN A 130 -9.76 -2.24 -11.58
CA ASN A 130 -8.51 -1.54 -11.84
C ASN A 130 -7.93 -0.84 -10.59
N ILE A 131 -8.79 -0.36 -9.69
CA ILE A 131 -8.38 0.25 -8.42
C ILE A 131 -7.97 -0.85 -7.45
N GLU A 132 -8.79 -1.89 -7.27
CA GLU A 132 -8.46 -3.04 -6.44
C GLU A 132 -7.08 -3.63 -6.79
N LYS A 133 -6.81 -3.87 -8.07
CA LYS A 133 -5.52 -4.40 -8.53
C LYS A 133 -4.35 -3.53 -8.07
N LYS A 134 -4.47 -2.21 -8.18
CA LYS A 134 -3.43 -1.27 -7.73
C LYS A 134 -3.27 -1.27 -6.22
N VAL A 135 -4.37 -1.28 -5.49
CA VAL A 135 -4.37 -1.27 -4.02
C VAL A 135 -3.84 -2.59 -3.47
N LYS A 136 -4.25 -3.73 -4.02
CA LYS A 136 -3.69 -5.05 -3.66
C LYS A 136 -2.18 -5.09 -3.84
N LYS A 137 -1.63 -4.47 -4.90
CA LYS A 137 -0.18 -4.33 -5.06
C LYS A 137 0.44 -3.45 -3.96
N ASN A 138 -0.19 -2.34 -3.58
CA ASN A 138 0.30 -1.48 -2.51
C ASN A 138 0.25 -2.19 -1.15
N LEU A 139 -0.82 -2.94 -0.86
CA LEU A 139 -0.94 -3.80 0.31
C LEU A 139 0.17 -4.85 0.37
N SER A 140 0.41 -5.55 -0.73
CA SER A 140 1.51 -6.50 -0.83
C SER A 140 2.86 -5.88 -0.49
N LEU A 141 3.15 -4.68 -1.01
CA LEU A 141 4.39 -3.96 -0.70
C LEU A 141 4.46 -3.54 0.78
N ALA A 142 3.36 -3.03 1.35
CA ALA A 142 3.31 -2.60 2.74
C ALA A 142 3.48 -3.78 3.70
N TYR A 143 2.77 -4.88 3.47
CA TYR A 143 2.92 -6.12 4.23
C TYR A 143 4.33 -6.71 4.11
N ALA A 144 4.94 -6.70 2.91
CA ALA A 144 6.31 -7.18 2.74
C ALA A 144 7.33 -6.32 3.52
N LYS A 145 7.14 -5.00 3.55
CA LYS A 145 7.99 -4.10 4.35
C LYS A 145 7.84 -4.37 5.84
N LEU A 146 6.59 -4.48 6.33
CA LEU A 146 6.30 -4.78 7.73
C LEU A 146 6.80 -6.17 8.13
N GLY A 147 6.70 -7.15 7.24
CA GLY A 147 7.23 -8.50 7.43
C GLY A 147 8.75 -8.50 7.58
N ASN A 148 9.45 -7.87 6.66
CA ASN A 148 10.92 -7.76 6.73
C ASN A 148 11.38 -6.99 7.97
N GLN A 149 10.67 -5.93 8.37
CA GLN A 149 10.95 -5.22 9.62
C GLN A 149 10.78 -6.13 10.84
N SER A 150 9.73 -6.97 10.85
CA SER A 150 9.52 -7.95 11.92
C SER A 150 10.64 -8.99 11.98
N LEU A 151 11.12 -9.48 10.82
CA LEU A 151 12.28 -10.39 10.76
C LEU A 151 13.55 -9.73 11.30
N THR A 152 13.82 -8.50 10.91
CA THR A 152 14.98 -7.73 11.38
C THR A 152 14.95 -7.54 12.90
N ASN A 153 13.74 -7.38 13.47
CA ASN A 153 13.54 -7.28 14.92
C ASN A 153 13.52 -8.65 15.63
N GLY A 154 13.88 -9.74 14.96
CA GLY A 154 13.97 -11.08 15.52
C GLY A 154 12.61 -11.79 15.69
N ASN A 155 11.52 -11.23 15.19
CA ASN A 155 10.20 -11.85 15.29
C ASN A 155 9.85 -12.62 14.01
N ALA A 156 10.38 -13.84 13.88
CA ALA A 156 10.19 -14.68 12.71
C ALA A 156 8.71 -15.03 12.47
N THR A 157 7.97 -15.38 13.51
CA THR A 157 6.54 -15.74 13.41
C THR A 157 5.72 -14.59 12.79
N LYS A 158 5.89 -13.37 13.32
CA LYS A 158 5.19 -12.20 12.84
C LYS A 158 5.64 -11.78 11.42
N GLY A 159 6.94 -11.94 11.15
CA GLY A 159 7.52 -11.71 9.83
C GLY A 159 6.92 -12.63 8.77
N ILE A 160 6.81 -13.93 9.06
CA ILE A 160 6.19 -14.93 8.17
C ILE A 160 4.71 -14.61 7.95
N ASP A 161 3.94 -14.28 9.00
CA ASP A 161 2.52 -13.91 8.84
C ASP A 161 2.35 -12.74 7.87
N TYR A 162 3.09 -11.67 8.06
CA TYR A 162 3.01 -10.49 7.17
C TYR A 162 3.49 -10.79 5.74
N LEU A 163 4.56 -11.55 5.56
CA LEU A 163 5.03 -11.93 4.23
C LEU A 163 4.04 -12.85 3.51
N THR A 164 3.36 -13.73 4.23
CA THR A 164 2.29 -14.58 3.69
C THR A 164 1.11 -13.72 3.23
N LYS A 165 0.71 -12.72 4.02
CA LYS A 165 -0.31 -11.74 3.59
C LYS A 165 0.14 -10.96 2.36
N ALA A 166 1.41 -10.58 2.29
CA ALA A 166 1.96 -9.87 1.13
C ALA A 166 1.77 -10.66 -0.16
N VAL A 167 2.13 -11.94 -0.18
CA VAL A 167 2.01 -12.79 -1.38
C VAL A 167 0.56 -13.16 -1.70
N ALA A 168 -0.32 -13.20 -0.70
CA ALA A 168 -1.77 -13.41 -0.90
C ALA A 168 -2.44 -12.23 -1.64
N TYR A 169 -2.00 -10.99 -1.38
CA TYR A 169 -2.53 -9.82 -2.09
C TYR A 169 -1.97 -9.69 -3.51
N ASN A 170 -0.70 -10.03 -3.73
CA ASN A 170 -0.07 -9.98 -5.05
C ASN A 170 1.20 -10.83 -5.05
N ASN A 171 1.41 -11.60 -6.11
CA ASN A 171 2.60 -12.43 -6.28
C ASN A 171 3.88 -11.57 -6.36
N TYR A 172 4.41 -11.21 -5.18
CA TYR A 172 5.57 -10.33 -5.06
C TYR A 172 6.84 -11.14 -4.84
N ASP A 173 7.69 -11.19 -5.86
CA ASP A 173 8.92 -12.00 -5.89
C ASP A 173 9.85 -11.78 -4.69
N ALA A 174 10.01 -10.53 -4.25
CA ALA A 174 10.86 -10.23 -3.10
C ALA A 174 10.25 -10.72 -1.77
N ALA A 175 8.92 -10.79 -1.64
CA ALA A 175 8.27 -11.36 -0.46
C ALA A 175 8.44 -12.89 -0.42
N TYR A 176 8.30 -13.57 -1.55
CA TYR A 176 8.62 -14.99 -1.66
C TYR A 176 10.08 -15.29 -1.32
N LEU A 177 11.02 -14.46 -1.79
CA LEU A 177 12.44 -14.61 -1.44
C LEU A 177 12.69 -14.43 0.05
N SER A 178 12.02 -13.47 0.70
CA SER A 178 12.11 -13.29 2.15
C SER A 178 11.51 -14.47 2.92
N LEU A 179 10.40 -15.06 2.44
CA LEU A 179 9.84 -16.31 2.99
C LEU A 179 10.81 -17.47 2.82
N ALA A 180 11.40 -17.63 1.64
CA ALA A 180 12.39 -18.68 1.39
C ALA A 180 13.57 -18.58 2.37
N LYS A 181 14.07 -17.37 2.58
CA LYS A 181 15.14 -17.10 3.53
C LYS A 181 14.74 -17.51 4.94
N VAL A 182 13.66 -16.94 5.49
CA VAL A 182 13.28 -17.20 6.88
C VAL A 182 12.91 -18.67 7.11
N TYR A 183 12.25 -19.33 6.15
CA TYR A 183 11.97 -20.77 6.27
C TYR A 183 13.24 -21.61 6.27
N SER A 184 14.27 -21.25 5.49
CA SER A 184 15.55 -21.95 5.55
C SER A 184 16.28 -21.75 6.88
N GLU A 185 16.14 -20.57 7.50
CA GLU A 185 16.78 -20.26 8.79
C GLU A 185 16.13 -21.01 9.96
N ILE A 186 14.82 -21.31 9.87
CA ILE A 186 14.09 -22.05 10.93
C ILE A 186 13.92 -23.55 10.65
N GLY A 187 14.55 -24.08 9.58
CA GLY A 187 14.53 -25.50 9.26
C GLY A 187 13.25 -26.00 8.57
N GLU A 188 12.39 -25.10 8.12
CA GLU A 188 11.17 -25.44 7.36
C GLU A 188 11.51 -25.62 5.87
N TRP A 189 12.32 -26.67 5.58
CA TRP A 189 12.99 -26.88 4.30
C TRP A 189 12.04 -26.91 3.10
N ASP A 190 10.93 -27.65 3.21
CA ASP A 190 9.98 -27.80 2.09
C ASP A 190 9.26 -26.48 1.80
N LYS A 191 8.95 -25.68 2.82
CA LYS A 191 8.35 -24.36 2.66
C LYS A 191 9.36 -23.39 2.02
N SER A 192 10.64 -23.47 2.40
CA SER A 192 11.69 -22.67 1.80
C SER A 192 11.87 -22.98 0.32
N ILE A 193 11.89 -24.26 -0.06
CA ILE A 193 11.98 -24.71 -1.44
C ILE A 193 10.77 -24.19 -2.25
N SER A 194 9.55 -24.38 -1.73
CA SER A 194 8.34 -23.91 -2.38
C SER A 194 8.37 -22.39 -2.59
N ALA A 195 8.68 -21.60 -1.55
CA ALA A 195 8.78 -20.16 -1.65
C ALA A 195 9.87 -19.70 -2.64
N SER A 196 10.97 -20.45 -2.75
CA SER A 196 12.03 -20.19 -3.74
C SER A 196 11.55 -20.42 -5.17
N TYR A 197 10.76 -21.49 -5.42
CA TYR A 197 10.14 -21.72 -6.72
C TYR A 197 9.18 -20.61 -7.09
N ASP A 198 8.32 -20.17 -6.16
CA ASP A 198 7.39 -19.07 -6.38
C ASP A 198 8.13 -17.75 -6.65
N ALA A 199 9.24 -17.51 -5.95
CA ALA A 199 10.10 -16.34 -6.19
C ALA A 199 10.68 -16.34 -7.61
N LEU A 200 11.04 -17.51 -8.15
CA LEU A 200 11.50 -17.67 -9.56
C LEU A 200 10.35 -17.53 -10.56
N GLN A 201 9.21 -18.16 -10.28
CA GLN A 201 8.04 -18.15 -11.15
C GLN A 201 7.49 -16.74 -11.35
N TYR A 202 7.36 -15.97 -10.27
CA TYR A 202 6.84 -14.60 -10.30
C TYR A 202 7.93 -13.53 -10.41
N ARG A 203 9.14 -13.92 -10.75
CA ARG A 203 10.32 -13.06 -10.78
C ARG A 203 10.13 -11.84 -11.68
N SER A 204 10.31 -10.66 -11.11
CA SER A 204 10.24 -9.38 -11.80
C SER A 204 11.48 -8.50 -11.56
N LYS A 205 11.97 -8.45 -10.33
CA LYS A 205 13.05 -7.57 -9.90
C LYS A 205 14.21 -8.28 -9.22
N ILE A 206 13.96 -9.39 -8.51
CA ILE A 206 15.02 -10.13 -7.83
C ILE A 206 15.90 -10.85 -8.84
N SER A 207 17.16 -11.11 -8.46
CA SER A 207 18.05 -12.01 -9.20
C SER A 207 17.62 -13.47 -8.99
N LYS A 208 18.12 -14.38 -9.85
CA LYS A 208 17.87 -15.82 -9.67
C LYS A 208 18.73 -16.44 -8.56
N GLY A 209 19.84 -15.79 -8.20
CA GLY A 209 20.81 -16.35 -7.26
C GLY A 209 20.23 -16.60 -5.88
N GLY A 210 19.42 -15.67 -5.35
CA GLY A 210 18.80 -15.82 -4.04
C GLY A 210 17.90 -17.05 -3.91
N PRO A 211 16.90 -17.22 -4.76
CA PRO A 211 16.06 -18.42 -4.73
C PRO A 211 16.87 -19.72 -4.86
N TYR A 212 17.82 -19.80 -5.79
CA TYR A 212 18.67 -20.99 -5.91
C TYR A 212 19.53 -21.23 -4.67
N PHE A 213 20.05 -20.16 -4.05
CA PHE A 213 20.82 -20.28 -2.82
C PHE A 213 20.00 -20.89 -1.68
N TYR A 214 18.78 -20.38 -1.42
CA TYR A 214 17.93 -20.91 -0.35
C TYR A 214 17.38 -22.32 -0.66
N MET A 215 17.17 -22.68 -1.94
CA MET A 215 16.93 -24.07 -2.31
C MET A 215 18.12 -24.95 -1.95
N GLY A 216 19.36 -24.51 -2.26
CA GLY A 216 20.57 -25.24 -1.93
C GLY A 216 20.70 -25.48 -0.42
N VAL A 217 20.51 -24.42 0.40
CA VAL A 217 20.51 -24.52 1.87
C VAL A 217 19.46 -25.54 2.34
N SER A 218 18.26 -25.48 1.79
CA SER A 218 17.15 -26.35 2.17
C SER A 218 17.37 -27.81 1.77
N TYR A 219 17.86 -28.07 0.57
CA TYR A 219 18.22 -29.44 0.15
C TYR A 219 19.37 -30.02 0.99
N LYS A 220 20.39 -29.21 1.32
CA LYS A 220 21.44 -29.59 2.27
C LYS A 220 20.86 -29.95 3.63
N GLY A 221 19.96 -29.12 4.18
CA GLY A 221 19.29 -29.38 5.44
C GLY A 221 18.44 -30.67 5.45
N LYS A 222 17.94 -31.09 4.29
CA LYS A 222 17.25 -32.38 4.10
C LYS A 222 18.20 -33.57 3.87
N GLY A 223 19.51 -33.34 3.73
CA GLY A 223 20.49 -34.37 3.37
C GLY A 223 20.50 -34.74 1.87
N GLU A 224 19.81 -33.98 1.02
CA GLU A 224 19.74 -34.18 -0.42
C GLU A 224 20.93 -33.46 -1.11
N ASN A 225 22.15 -33.91 -0.82
CA ASN A 225 23.39 -33.21 -1.16
C ASN A 225 23.56 -32.97 -2.69
N ASP A 226 23.19 -33.94 -3.53
CA ASP A 226 23.32 -33.78 -4.98
C ASP A 226 22.47 -32.59 -5.50
N LYS A 227 21.24 -32.48 -4.99
CA LYS A 227 20.37 -31.33 -5.31
C LYS A 227 20.90 -30.03 -4.73
N ALA A 228 21.45 -30.07 -3.53
CA ALA A 228 22.07 -28.89 -2.90
C ALA A 228 23.23 -28.35 -3.78
N ILE A 229 24.12 -29.25 -4.21
CA ILE A 229 25.24 -28.92 -5.10
C ILE A 229 24.75 -28.29 -6.41
N GLU A 230 23.72 -28.87 -7.03
CA GLU A 230 23.12 -28.32 -8.26
C GLU A 230 22.62 -26.89 -8.03
N MET A 231 21.87 -26.64 -6.93
CA MET A 231 21.30 -25.33 -6.66
C MET A 231 22.38 -24.30 -6.29
N PHE A 232 23.39 -24.65 -5.52
CA PHE A 232 24.50 -23.75 -5.23
C PHE A 232 25.32 -23.41 -6.47
N ASN A 233 25.53 -24.35 -7.41
CA ASN A 233 26.16 -24.06 -8.68
C ASN A 233 25.36 -23.03 -9.52
N LYS A 234 24.03 -23.09 -9.50
CA LYS A 234 23.16 -22.08 -10.12
C LYS A 234 23.27 -20.73 -9.40
N ALA A 235 23.31 -20.72 -8.06
CA ALA A 235 23.43 -19.52 -7.25
C ALA A 235 24.78 -18.81 -7.43
N LYS A 236 25.86 -19.57 -7.66
CA LYS A 236 27.22 -19.07 -7.87
C LYS A 236 27.34 -18.12 -9.08
N GLY A 237 26.41 -18.20 -10.02
CA GLY A 237 26.33 -17.26 -11.16
C GLY A 237 25.90 -15.83 -10.76
N ASP A 238 25.44 -15.62 -9.54
CA ASP A 238 25.01 -14.31 -9.02
C ASP A 238 26.08 -13.69 -8.13
N ALA A 239 26.49 -12.46 -8.44
CA ALA A 239 27.56 -11.78 -7.72
C ALA A 239 27.30 -11.67 -6.19
N THR A 240 26.03 -11.50 -5.79
CA THR A 240 25.63 -11.40 -4.37
C THR A 240 25.80 -12.72 -3.62
N TYR A 241 25.49 -13.84 -4.28
CA TYR A 241 25.48 -15.17 -3.66
C TYR A 241 26.72 -16.01 -3.96
N LYS A 242 27.59 -15.55 -4.88
CA LYS A 242 28.75 -16.31 -5.35
C LYS A 242 29.61 -16.86 -4.21
N LYS A 243 30.11 -15.97 -3.35
CA LYS A 243 31.03 -16.38 -2.27
C LYS A 243 30.40 -17.35 -1.27
N THR A 244 29.15 -17.08 -0.88
CA THR A 244 28.42 -17.96 0.05
C THR A 244 28.09 -19.31 -0.57
N ALA A 245 27.72 -19.35 -1.86
CA ALA A 245 27.48 -20.60 -2.57
C ALA A 245 28.76 -21.41 -2.77
N GLU A 246 29.91 -20.78 -3.07
CA GLU A 246 31.22 -21.41 -3.16
C GLU A 246 31.64 -22.03 -1.82
N TYR A 247 31.40 -21.31 -0.71
CA TYR A 247 31.64 -21.82 0.64
C TYR A 247 30.78 -23.07 0.93
N GLU A 248 29.47 -22.98 0.67
CA GLU A 248 28.57 -24.14 0.88
C GLU A 248 28.96 -25.36 0.05
N LEU A 249 29.38 -25.15 -1.20
CA LEU A 249 29.89 -26.23 -2.07
C LEU A 249 31.16 -26.88 -1.47
N SER A 250 32.06 -26.09 -0.88
CA SER A 250 33.28 -26.65 -0.27
C SER A 250 33.02 -27.54 0.94
N LEU A 251 31.85 -27.41 1.59
CA LEU A 251 31.44 -28.24 2.72
C LEU A 251 30.76 -29.55 2.28
N LEU A 252 30.41 -29.69 1.00
CA LEU A 252 29.70 -30.83 0.44
C LEU A 252 30.59 -31.77 -0.40
N ASN A 253 31.78 -31.29 -0.73
CA ASN A 253 32.85 -32.04 -1.40
C ASN A 253 33.84 -32.59 -0.35
#